data_04c8bf2f2bfe8379b368d59de3ac8da3
#
_entry.id   04c8bf2f2bfe8379b368d59de3ac8da3
#
_cell.length_a   1.000
_cell.length_b   1.000
_cell.length_c   1.000
_cell.angle_alpha   90.00
_cell.angle_beta   90.00
_cell.angle_gamma   90.00
#
_symmetry.space_group_name_H-M   'P 1'
#
loop_
_entity.id
_entity.type
_entity.pdbx_description
1 polymer ?
#
loop_
_entity_poly.entity_id
_entity_poly.type
_entity_poly.pdbx_seq_one_letter_code
_entity_poly.pdbx_strand_id
1 'polypeptide(L)' 'MAIKKNTKFIFEDTPEKDGDFIGGLPLSVGEELTITEKGETITYLITDKKITANLDGEDQMVDVIYTVKKK' A
#
# COMPACT_ATOMS: atom_id res chain seq x y z
N MET A 1 19.10 -15.27 -5.98
CA MET A 1 18.60 -14.21 -5.06
C MET A 1 17.37 -13.59 -5.67
N ALA A 2 16.27 -13.61 -4.97
CA ALA A 2 15.03 -13.01 -5.43
C ALA A 2 14.68 -11.80 -4.57
N ILE A 3 14.23 -10.73 -5.21
CA ILE A 3 13.74 -9.55 -4.52
C ILE A 3 12.23 -9.51 -4.72
N LYS A 4 11.49 -9.57 -3.62
CA LYS A 4 10.04 -9.50 -3.66
C LYS A 4 9.59 -8.15 -3.14
N LYS A 5 8.69 -7.53 -3.86
CA LYS A 5 8.08 -6.26 -3.47
C LYS A 5 6.61 -6.47 -3.18
N ASN A 6 6.19 -6.06 -2.00
CA ASN A 6 4.79 -6.11 -1.60
C ASN A 6 4.31 -4.70 -1.30
N THR A 7 3.09 -4.41 -1.70
CA THR A 7 2.46 -3.13 -1.39
C THR A 7 1.27 -3.39 -0.49
N LYS A 8 1.22 -2.72 0.65
CA LYS A 8 0.12 -2.84 1.60
C LYS A 8 -0.58 -1.51 1.74
N PHE A 9 -1.89 -1.58 1.90
CA PHE A 9 -2.69 -0.40 2.16
C PHE A 9 -3.37 -0.53 3.51
N ILE A 10 -3.25 0.49 4.34
CA ILE A 10 -3.94 0.60 5.62
C ILE A 10 -4.99 1.69 5.47
N PHE A 11 -6.25 1.32 5.61
CA PHE A 11 -7.37 2.25 5.48
C PHE A 11 -7.78 2.74 6.86
N GLU A 12 -7.41 3.96 7.21
CA GLU A 12 -7.68 4.52 8.54
C GLU A 12 -9.16 4.51 8.89
N ASP A 13 -10.01 4.80 7.91
CA ASP A 13 -11.46 4.87 8.15
C ASP A 13 -12.15 3.52 8.12
N THR A 14 -11.54 2.53 7.50
CA THR A 14 -12.12 1.19 7.33
C THR A 14 -11.02 0.14 7.45
N PRO A 15 -10.53 -0.15 8.65
CA PRO A 15 -9.42 -1.10 8.83
C PRO A 15 -9.68 -2.48 8.25
N GLU A 16 -10.93 -2.89 8.14
CA GLU A 16 -11.28 -4.18 7.55
C GLU A 16 -10.99 -4.28 6.06
N LYS A 17 -10.69 -3.16 5.42
CA LYS A 17 -10.31 -3.15 4.01
C LYS A 17 -8.81 -3.24 3.80
N ASP A 18 -8.03 -3.30 4.87
CA ASP A 18 -6.58 -3.44 4.74
C ASP A 18 -6.25 -4.63 3.85
N GLY A 19 -5.33 -4.44 2.93
CA GLY A 19 -5.01 -5.48 1.98
C GLY A 19 -3.62 -5.35 1.41
N ASP A 20 -3.18 -6.43 0.79
CA ASP A 20 -1.87 -6.52 0.18
C ASP A 20 -2.01 -6.59 -1.33
N PHE A 21 -1.13 -5.89 -2.01
CA PHE A 21 -1.01 -5.99 -3.46
C PHE A 21 0.38 -6.51 -3.79
N ILE A 22 0.45 -7.46 -4.72
CA ILE A 22 1.73 -7.98 -5.18
C ILE A 22 2.29 -7.04 -6.23
N GLY A 23 3.55 -6.64 -6.05
CA GLY A 23 4.20 -5.72 -6.95
C GLY A 23 4.38 -4.35 -6.32
N GLY A 24 4.88 -3.41 -7.08
CA GLY A 24 5.16 -2.07 -6.59
C GLY A 24 4.22 -1.03 -7.18
N LEU A 25 3.67 -0.18 -6.33
CA LEU A 25 2.91 0.99 -6.76
C LEU A 25 3.67 2.22 -6.25
N PRO A 26 4.24 3.02 -7.14
CA PRO A 26 5.01 4.21 -6.72
C PRO A 26 4.08 5.37 -6.40
N LEU A 27 3.63 5.42 -5.16
CA LEU A 27 2.76 6.49 -4.68
C LEU A 27 3.52 7.35 -3.68
N SER A 28 3.09 8.58 -3.49
CA SER A 28 3.70 9.50 -2.56
C SER A 28 2.68 10.07 -1.59
N VAL A 29 3.14 10.47 -0.41
CA VAL A 29 2.29 11.15 0.56
C VAL A 29 1.74 12.43 -0.08
N GLY A 30 0.44 12.65 0.09
CA GLY A 30 -0.26 13.77 -0.52
C GLY A 30 -0.93 13.43 -1.84
N GLU A 31 -0.61 12.27 -2.43
CA GLU A 31 -1.30 11.82 -3.63
C GLU A 31 -2.65 11.22 -3.30
N GLU A 32 -3.52 11.18 -4.29
CA GLU A 32 -4.84 10.58 -4.16
C GLU A 32 -4.85 9.21 -4.82
N LEU A 33 -5.53 8.28 -4.17
CA LEU A 33 -5.77 6.95 -4.71
C LEU A 33 -7.27 6.77 -4.89
N THR A 34 -7.70 6.54 -6.12
CA THR A 34 -9.09 6.30 -6.42
C THR A 34 -9.31 4.82 -6.68
N ILE A 35 -10.19 4.22 -5.90
CA ILE A 35 -10.50 2.79 -6.02
C ILE A 35 -11.94 2.65 -6.48
N THR A 36 -12.13 1.89 -7.55
CA THR A 36 -13.46 1.52 -8.03
C THR A 36 -13.68 0.05 -7.73
N GLU A 37 -14.70 -0.22 -6.94
CA GLU A 37 -15.04 -1.57 -6.53
C GLU A 37 -16.55 -1.73 -6.51
N LYS A 38 -17.05 -2.76 -7.16
CA LYS A 38 -18.49 -3.07 -7.22
C LYS A 38 -19.33 -1.87 -7.65
N GLY A 39 -18.84 -1.12 -8.62
CA GLY A 39 -19.56 0.04 -9.13
C GLY A 39 -19.44 1.31 -8.30
N GLU A 40 -18.75 1.24 -7.17
CA GLU A 40 -18.52 2.42 -6.33
C GLU A 40 -17.10 2.92 -6.51
N THR A 41 -16.96 4.22 -6.58
CA THR A 41 -15.65 4.88 -6.70
C THR A 41 -15.41 5.73 -5.47
N ILE A 42 -14.32 5.44 -4.76
CA ILE A 42 -13.96 6.18 -3.55
C ILE A 42 -12.54 6.69 -3.72
N THR A 43 -12.33 7.95 -3.41
CA THR A 43 -11.01 8.57 -3.45
C THR A 43 -10.43 8.64 -2.05
N TYR A 44 -9.19 8.19 -1.91
CA TYR A 44 -8.45 8.22 -0.67
C TYR A 44 -7.25 9.15 -0.80
N LEU A 45 -6.87 9.75 0.31
CA LEU A 45 -5.66 10.54 0.39
C LEU A 45 -4.57 9.73 1.09
N ILE A 46 -3.40 9.68 0.51
CA ILE A 46 -2.26 8.99 1.11
C ILE A 46 -1.65 9.88 2.18
N THR A 47 -1.76 9.45 3.43
CA THR A 47 -1.32 10.23 4.58
C THR A 47 0.04 9.82 5.11
N ASP A 48 0.47 8.58 4.83
CA ASP A 48 1.77 8.10 5.27
C ASP A 48 2.30 7.04 4.32
N LYS A 49 3.61 6.93 4.27
CA LYS A 49 4.31 5.93 3.46
C LYS A 49 5.48 5.39 4.28
N LYS A 50 5.52 4.09 4.44
CA LYS A 50 6.58 3.44 5.18
C LYS A 50 7.19 2.33 4.33
N ILE A 51 8.52 2.26 4.31
CA ILE A 51 9.23 1.22 3.58
C ILE A 51 9.98 0.37 4.58
N THR A 52 9.75 -0.94 4.53
CA THR A 52 10.44 -1.91 5.37
C THR A 52 11.14 -2.91 4.47
N ALA A 53 12.41 -3.13 4.71
CA ALA A 53 13.18 -4.10 3.95
C ALA A 53 13.72 -5.18 4.87
N ASN A 54 13.54 -6.42 4.47
CA ASN A 54 14.13 -7.57 5.15
C ASN A 54 15.17 -8.16 4.22
N LEU A 55 16.43 -8.05 4.62
CA LEU A 55 17.56 -8.47 3.80
C LEU A 55 18.22 -9.75 4.32
N ASP A 56 17.63 -10.41 5.29
CA ASP A 56 18.15 -11.64 5.83
C ASP A 56 17.84 -12.82 4.91
N GLY A 57 18.84 -13.70 4.74
CA GLY A 57 18.65 -14.89 3.94
C GLY A 57 18.88 -14.67 2.46
N GLU A 58 18.48 -15.65 1.66
CA GLU A 58 18.66 -15.61 0.21
C GLU A 58 17.59 -14.78 -0.48
N ASP A 59 16.40 -14.70 0.10
CA ASP A 59 15.30 -13.92 -0.43
C ASP A 59 15.21 -12.59 0.29
N GLN A 60 15.18 -11.51 -0.48
CA GLN A 60 15.02 -10.17 0.05
C GLN A 60 13.58 -9.73 -0.16
N MET A 61 12.99 -9.15 0.87
CA MET A 61 11.62 -8.64 0.81
C MET A 61 11.60 -7.16 1.11
N VAL A 62 10.90 -6.42 0.28
CA VAL A 62 10.66 -5.01 0.49
C VAL A 62 9.14 -4.80 0.57
N ASP A 63 8.70 -4.28 1.70
CA ASP A 63 7.31 -3.95 1.90
C ASP A 63 7.14 -2.44 1.89
N VAL A 64 6.22 -1.97 1.06
CA VAL A 64 5.83 -0.56 1.03
C VAL A 64 4.43 -0.47 1.60
N ILE A 65 4.28 0.28 2.68
CA ILE A 65 3.02 0.39 3.40
C ILE A 65 2.50 1.81 3.24
N TYR A 66 1.33 1.93 2.65
CA TYR A 66 0.65 3.21 2.49
C TYR A 66 -0.52 3.30 3.45
N THR A 67 -0.60 4.38 4.19
CA THR A 67 -1.77 4.67 5.02
C THR A 67 -2.62 5.67 4.27
N VAL A 68 -3.89 5.34 4.11
CA VAL A 68 -4.83 6.17 3.36
C VAL A 68 -6.08 6.43 4.18
N LYS A 69 -6.74 7.56 3.91
CA LYS A 69 -8.02 7.89 4.52
C LYS A 69 -8.94 8.43 3.45
N LYS A 70 -10.24 8.31 3.67
CA LYS A 70 -11.21 8.86 2.73
C LYS A 70 -11.05 10.38 2.64
N LYS A 71 -11.11 10.84 1.43
CA LYS A 71 -11.03 12.26 1.15
C LYS A 71 -12.37 12.95 1.36
#